data_67b26453cda4247cb58b607dd5f9c3ec
#
_entry.id   67b26453cda4247cb58b607dd5f9c3ec
#
_cell.length_a   1.000
_cell.length_b   1.000
_cell.length_c   1.000
_cell.angle_alpha   90.00
_cell.angle_beta   90.00
_cell.angle_gamma   90.00
#
_symmetry.space_group_name_H-M   'P 1'
#
loop_
_entity.id
_entity.type
_entity.pdbx_description
1 polymer ?
#
loop_
_entity_poly.entity_id
_entity_poly.type
_entity_poly.pdbx_seq_one_letter_code
_entity_poly.pdbx_strand_id
1 'polypeptide(L)'
;SQWLQARLAEGMPLAVVGDWGMVPDRALARSLGLASPTPDVSGALRGGSMHSMMGQETTPQTPGRQSELVQLRPEMARQSQALVEARDAKDKAFVGGAITPWGGFILDPHVLYEIPGTDDARWVVDPFAFLQQALRLPPLPVPDTTTENGRRLLLAHVDGDGFNSLAEFAGSPPAAQVLLKQVFEKYRIPQTMSIVEAEVSPQGLSPQLSPRLEDIARQMFRLPH
;
A
#
# COMPACT_ATOMS: atom_id res chain seq x y z
N SER A 1 7.67 -4.04 -16.77
CA SER A 1 6.54 -3.34 -17.42
C SER A 1 5.55 -4.29 -18.12
N GLN A 2 6.01 -5.37 -18.80
CA GLN A 2 5.12 -6.32 -19.50
C GLN A 2 4.08 -6.99 -18.58
N TRP A 3 4.46 -7.37 -17.38
CA TRP A 3 3.55 -7.94 -16.38
C TRP A 3 2.42 -6.96 -16.02
N LEU A 4 2.75 -5.69 -15.74
CA LEU A 4 1.75 -4.65 -15.45
C LEU A 4 0.79 -4.44 -16.64
N GLN A 5 1.32 -4.42 -17.86
CA GLN A 5 0.49 -4.29 -19.07
C GLN A 5 -0.50 -5.45 -19.21
N ALA A 6 -0.06 -6.68 -18.92
CA ALA A 6 -0.95 -7.85 -18.93
C ALA A 6 -2.06 -7.72 -17.87
N ARG A 7 -1.73 -7.31 -16.64
CA ARG A 7 -2.73 -7.11 -15.57
C ARG A 7 -3.73 -6.01 -15.93
N LEU A 8 -3.26 -4.89 -16.47
CA LEU A 8 -4.13 -3.81 -16.93
C LEU A 8 -5.07 -4.28 -18.07
N ALA A 9 -4.55 -5.07 -19.01
CA ALA A 9 -5.36 -5.64 -20.10
C ALA A 9 -6.44 -6.60 -19.61
N GLU A 10 -6.22 -7.29 -18.48
CA GLU A 10 -7.21 -8.14 -17.81
C GLU A 10 -8.22 -7.34 -16.98
N GLY A 11 -8.09 -6.01 -16.93
CA GLY A 11 -8.98 -5.14 -16.17
C GLY A 11 -8.68 -5.10 -14.66
N MET A 12 -7.52 -5.61 -14.22
CA MET A 12 -7.09 -5.50 -12.83
C MET A 12 -6.82 -4.04 -12.48
N PRO A 13 -7.47 -3.49 -11.44
CA PRO A 13 -7.21 -2.11 -11.03
C PRO A 13 -5.82 -1.98 -10.41
N LEU A 14 -5.18 -0.85 -10.67
CA LEU A 14 -3.85 -0.51 -10.18
C LEU A 14 -3.91 0.77 -9.35
N ALA A 15 -3.29 0.76 -8.17
CA ALA A 15 -3.02 1.96 -7.39
C ALA A 15 -1.51 2.24 -7.38
N VAL A 16 -1.14 3.47 -7.74
CA VAL A 16 0.25 3.96 -7.67
C VAL A 16 0.32 5.03 -6.60
N VAL A 17 1.23 4.87 -5.64
CA VAL A 17 1.37 5.77 -4.48
C VAL A 17 2.83 6.18 -4.32
N GLY A 18 3.09 7.47 -4.24
CA GLY A 18 4.41 8.08 -4.13
C GLY A 18 5.04 8.33 -5.48
N ASP A 19 5.59 7.31 -6.10
CA ASP A 19 6.22 7.38 -7.41
C ASP A 19 5.86 6.17 -8.29
N TRP A 20 6.32 6.18 -9.53
CA TRP A 20 6.07 5.06 -10.46
C TRP A 20 6.96 3.84 -10.21
N GLY A 21 7.96 3.92 -9.31
CA GLY A 21 8.96 2.88 -9.09
C GLY A 21 9.86 2.59 -10.30
N MET A 22 9.48 3.09 -11.46
CA MET A 22 10.21 2.98 -12.73
C MET A 22 9.71 4.04 -13.70
N VAL A 23 10.52 4.40 -14.68
CA VAL A 23 10.03 5.21 -15.81
C VAL A 23 9.17 4.32 -16.71
N PRO A 24 7.86 4.58 -16.85
CA PRO A 24 7.01 3.79 -17.73
C PRO A 24 7.54 3.82 -19.17
N ASP A 25 7.73 2.66 -19.78
CA ASP A 25 8.04 2.61 -21.19
C ASP A 25 6.87 3.12 -22.05
N ARG A 26 7.10 3.32 -23.35
CA ARG A 26 6.08 3.88 -24.23
C ARG A 26 4.78 3.05 -24.29
N ALA A 27 4.89 1.73 -24.13
CA ALA A 27 3.74 0.84 -24.19
C ALA A 27 2.92 0.96 -22.89
N LEU A 28 3.57 0.90 -21.73
CA LEU A 28 2.93 1.09 -20.44
C LEU A 28 2.34 2.50 -20.30
N ALA A 29 3.08 3.55 -20.69
CA ALA A 29 2.57 4.93 -20.69
C ALA A 29 1.30 5.08 -21.55
N ARG A 30 1.25 4.39 -22.69
CA ARG A 30 0.05 4.36 -23.53
C ARG A 30 -1.11 3.67 -22.86
N SER A 31 -0.90 2.52 -22.23
CA SER A 31 -1.92 1.77 -21.49
C SER A 31 -2.47 2.57 -20.29
N LEU A 32 -1.62 3.35 -19.64
CA LEU A 32 -1.99 4.25 -18.55
C LEU A 32 -2.60 5.57 -19.03
N GLY A 33 -2.64 5.82 -20.35
CA GLY A 33 -3.15 7.07 -20.91
C GLY A 33 -2.27 8.29 -20.65
N LEU A 34 -0.97 8.09 -20.40
CA LEU A 34 0.00 9.17 -20.22
C LEU A 34 0.40 9.74 -21.59
N ALA A 35 0.51 11.06 -21.69
CA ALA A 35 0.97 11.72 -22.91
C ALA A 35 2.49 11.56 -23.09
N SER A 36 3.24 11.57 -22.00
CA SER A 36 4.68 11.34 -21.96
C SER A 36 5.05 10.64 -20.66
N PRO A 37 6.02 9.70 -20.67
CA PRO A 37 6.60 9.16 -19.45
C PRO A 37 7.28 10.20 -18.55
N THR A 38 7.87 11.21 -19.17
CA THR A 38 8.52 12.36 -18.51
C THR A 38 7.93 13.64 -19.10
N PRO A 39 6.97 14.27 -18.41
CA PRO A 39 6.35 15.47 -18.94
C PRO A 39 7.31 16.66 -18.91
N ASP A 40 7.32 17.43 -19.99
CA ASP A 40 8.05 18.68 -20.07
C ASP A 40 7.19 19.82 -19.50
N VAL A 41 7.64 20.39 -18.38
CA VAL A 41 6.99 21.50 -17.69
C VAL A 41 7.66 22.81 -18.09
N SER A 42 6.93 23.72 -18.67
CA SER A 42 7.44 25.01 -19.14
C SER A 42 7.27 26.10 -18.07
N GLY A 43 8.37 26.52 -17.45
CA GLY A 43 8.37 27.62 -16.49
C GLY A 43 7.79 27.26 -15.12
N ALA A 44 7.15 28.25 -14.47
CA ALA A 44 6.57 28.07 -13.16
C ALA A 44 5.22 27.35 -13.22
N LEU A 45 4.99 26.46 -12.26
CA LEU A 45 3.68 25.83 -12.06
C LEU A 45 2.75 26.76 -11.27
N ARG A 46 1.48 26.74 -11.64
CA ARG A 46 0.37 27.33 -10.89
C ARG A 46 -0.50 26.19 -10.40
N GLY A 47 -0.90 26.22 -9.12
CA GLY A 47 -1.86 25.26 -8.57
C GLY A 47 -3.21 25.38 -9.29
N GLY A 48 -3.81 24.25 -9.59
CA GLY A 48 -5.18 24.12 -10.07
C GLY A 48 -6.12 23.70 -8.93
N SER A 49 -7.16 22.96 -9.29
CA SER A 49 -8.11 22.40 -8.31
C SER A 49 -7.48 21.26 -7.50
N MET A 50 -7.95 21.13 -6.27
CA MET A 50 -7.66 19.99 -5.42
C MET A 50 -8.98 19.33 -5.00
N HIS A 51 -9.00 18.02 -5.07
CA HIS A 51 -10.17 17.23 -4.70
C HIS A 51 -10.36 17.17 -3.18
N SER A 52 -11.59 16.91 -2.71
CA SER A 52 -11.90 16.77 -1.29
C SER A 52 -11.21 15.60 -0.58
N MET A 53 -10.63 14.64 -1.29
CA MET A 53 -9.74 13.63 -0.71
C MET A 53 -8.40 14.20 -0.26
N MET A 54 -8.05 15.42 -0.67
CA MET A 54 -6.80 16.05 -0.30
C MET A 54 -6.99 16.85 0.99
N GLY A 55 -5.97 16.85 1.84
CA GLY A 55 -6.00 17.60 3.10
C GLY A 55 -6.45 16.76 4.30
N GLN A 56 -6.19 15.46 4.31
CA GLN A 56 -6.63 14.53 5.35
C GLN A 56 -6.11 14.91 6.75
N GLU A 57 -4.80 15.01 6.91
CA GLU A 57 -4.16 15.38 8.20
C GLU A 57 -3.36 16.68 8.11
N THR A 58 -3.11 17.17 6.92
CA THR A 58 -2.36 18.40 6.67
C THR A 58 -2.79 19.06 5.37
N THR A 59 -2.63 20.38 5.31
CA THR A 59 -2.96 21.15 4.10
C THR A 59 -2.10 20.72 2.92
N PRO A 60 -2.70 20.40 1.76
CA PRO A 60 -1.96 20.00 0.58
C PRO A 60 -1.04 21.13 0.09
N GLN A 61 0.16 20.76 -0.30
CA GLN A 61 1.09 21.70 -0.91
C GLN A 61 0.66 22.02 -2.35
N THR A 62 0.82 23.27 -2.74
CA THR A 62 0.68 23.66 -4.15
C THR A 62 1.77 22.98 -4.97
N PRO A 63 1.42 22.34 -6.12
CA PRO A 63 2.41 21.70 -6.97
C PRO A 63 3.53 22.67 -7.37
N GLY A 64 4.77 22.22 -7.21
CA GLY A 64 5.97 22.98 -7.46
C GLY A 64 6.99 22.17 -8.28
N ARG A 65 8.24 22.68 -8.36
CA ARG A 65 9.31 22.03 -9.15
C ARG A 65 9.69 20.63 -8.66
N GLN A 66 9.44 20.33 -7.40
CA GLN A 66 9.75 19.03 -6.79
C GLN A 66 8.55 18.08 -6.84
N SER A 67 7.40 18.52 -7.36
CA SER A 67 6.23 17.68 -7.47
C SER A 67 6.38 16.73 -8.66
N GLU A 68 6.15 15.47 -8.42
CA GLU A 68 5.98 14.50 -9.50
C GLU A 68 4.61 14.72 -10.14
N LEU A 69 4.64 14.99 -11.41
CA LEU A 69 3.44 15.31 -12.18
C LEU A 69 3.43 14.49 -13.47
N VAL A 70 2.24 14.16 -13.94
CA VAL A 70 2.06 13.55 -15.24
C VAL A 70 1.12 14.39 -16.10
N GLN A 71 1.24 14.25 -17.40
CA GLN A 71 0.26 14.75 -18.35
C GLN A 71 -0.58 13.60 -18.88
N LEU A 72 -1.89 13.66 -18.66
CA LEU A 72 -2.83 12.70 -19.22
C LEU A 72 -3.13 13.05 -20.69
N ARG A 73 -3.36 12.02 -21.50
CA ARG A 73 -3.94 12.20 -22.85
C ARG A 73 -5.36 12.73 -22.74
N PRO A 74 -5.85 13.51 -23.70
CA PRO A 74 -7.18 14.12 -23.63
C PRO A 74 -8.31 13.12 -23.34
N GLU A 75 -8.25 11.92 -23.92
CA GLU A 75 -9.24 10.86 -23.71
C GLU A 75 -9.22 10.37 -22.26
N MET A 76 -8.04 10.13 -21.72
CA MET A 76 -7.86 9.70 -20.33
C MET A 76 -8.28 10.82 -19.37
N ALA A 77 -7.88 12.05 -19.63
CA ALA A 77 -8.23 13.19 -18.79
C ALA A 77 -9.76 13.38 -18.66
N ARG A 78 -10.51 13.19 -19.77
CA ARG A 78 -11.98 13.27 -19.73
C ARG A 78 -12.65 12.16 -18.93
N GLN A 79 -12.00 11.02 -18.76
CA GLN A 79 -12.53 9.86 -18.06
C GLN A 79 -11.99 9.75 -16.62
N SER A 80 -11.11 10.66 -16.23
CA SER A 80 -10.44 10.63 -14.93
C SER A 80 -10.94 11.77 -14.05
N GLN A 81 -10.93 11.52 -12.74
CA GLN A 81 -11.15 12.53 -11.73
C GLN A 81 -9.80 12.98 -11.17
N ALA A 82 -9.38 14.19 -11.51
CA ALA A 82 -8.14 14.74 -10.96
C ALA A 82 -8.26 14.99 -9.46
N LEU A 83 -7.24 14.59 -8.71
CA LEU A 83 -7.11 14.84 -7.27
C LEU A 83 -6.26 16.08 -7.03
N VAL A 84 -5.20 16.25 -7.78
CA VAL A 84 -4.27 17.38 -7.73
C VAL A 84 -4.00 17.86 -9.16
N GLU A 85 -4.36 19.08 -9.45
CA GLU A 85 -4.10 19.72 -10.74
C GLU A 85 -3.06 20.82 -10.65
N ALA A 86 -2.30 20.98 -11.71
CA ALA A 86 -1.38 22.09 -11.92
C ALA A 86 -1.38 22.52 -13.39
N ARG A 87 -0.99 23.79 -13.64
CA ARG A 87 -0.78 24.31 -14.98
C ARG A 87 0.59 24.98 -15.08
N ASP A 88 1.23 24.80 -16.21
CA ASP A 88 2.51 25.48 -16.48
C ASP A 88 2.30 26.90 -17.05
N ALA A 89 3.40 27.57 -17.36
CA ALA A 89 3.36 28.93 -17.92
C ALA A 89 2.69 29.01 -19.32
N LYS A 90 2.56 27.88 -20.03
CA LYS A 90 1.87 27.78 -21.30
C LYS A 90 0.43 27.27 -21.15
N ASP A 91 -0.10 27.27 -19.95
CA ASP A 91 -1.43 26.78 -19.59
C ASP A 91 -1.67 25.28 -19.85
N LYS A 92 -0.59 24.53 -19.99
CA LYS A 92 -0.63 23.08 -20.16
C LYS A 92 -0.97 22.42 -18.83
N ALA A 93 -1.95 21.54 -18.82
CA ALA A 93 -2.43 20.87 -17.63
C ALA A 93 -1.58 19.64 -17.26
N PHE A 94 -1.33 19.48 -15.97
CA PHE A 94 -0.66 18.35 -15.33
C PHE A 94 -1.45 17.89 -14.12
N VAL A 95 -1.25 16.66 -13.71
CA VAL A 95 -1.89 16.07 -12.53
C VAL A 95 -0.86 15.37 -11.65
N GLY A 96 -0.91 15.64 -10.34
CA GLY A 96 -0.14 14.95 -9.32
C GLY A 96 -0.89 13.74 -8.73
N GLY A 97 -2.18 13.61 -9.03
CA GLY A 97 -3.01 12.48 -8.66
C GLY A 97 -4.32 12.46 -9.41
N ALA A 98 -4.83 11.27 -9.69
CA ALA A 98 -6.13 11.07 -10.31
C ALA A 98 -6.71 9.67 -10.02
N ILE A 99 -8.04 9.58 -9.97
CA ILE A 99 -8.77 8.32 -10.15
C ILE A 99 -9.05 8.17 -11.64
N THR A 100 -8.72 7.02 -12.19
CA THR A 100 -8.73 6.73 -13.63
C THR A 100 -9.54 5.48 -13.95
N PRO A 101 -9.89 5.22 -15.23
CA PRO A 101 -10.54 3.97 -15.63
C PRO A 101 -9.75 2.69 -15.30
N TRP A 102 -8.43 2.76 -15.16
CA TRP A 102 -7.59 1.62 -14.80
C TRP A 102 -7.28 1.53 -13.30
N GLY A 103 -7.74 2.49 -12.47
CA GLY A 103 -7.46 2.55 -11.05
C GLY A 103 -7.17 3.95 -10.58
N GLY A 104 -5.97 4.25 -10.09
CA GLY A 104 -5.60 5.59 -9.68
C GLY A 104 -4.13 5.74 -9.35
N PHE A 105 -3.70 7.00 -9.25
CA PHE A 105 -2.36 7.34 -8.80
C PHE A 105 -2.40 8.61 -7.96
N ILE A 106 -1.48 8.70 -7.02
CA ILE A 106 -1.17 9.90 -6.27
C ILE A 106 0.35 9.94 -6.08
N LEU A 107 0.98 11.01 -6.53
CA LEU A 107 2.44 11.14 -6.60
C LEU A 107 2.95 12.15 -5.57
N ASP A 108 4.22 12.01 -5.20
CA ASP A 108 4.86 12.90 -4.25
C ASP A 108 4.95 14.35 -4.76
N PRO A 109 4.81 15.32 -3.83
CA PRO A 109 4.69 15.21 -2.38
C PRO A 109 3.24 15.19 -1.87
N HIS A 110 2.29 14.67 -2.67
CA HIS A 110 0.86 14.75 -2.35
C HIS A 110 0.34 13.52 -1.58
N VAL A 111 1.21 12.57 -1.24
CA VAL A 111 0.89 11.38 -0.44
C VAL A 111 1.08 11.68 1.03
N LEU A 112 2.30 11.98 1.42
CA LEU A 112 2.71 12.24 2.80
C LEU A 112 3.43 13.59 2.88
N TYR A 113 3.29 14.24 4.02
CA TYR A 113 4.08 15.38 4.44
C TYR A 113 4.96 14.97 5.61
N GLU A 114 6.25 14.89 5.38
CA GLU A 114 7.24 14.66 6.44
C GLU A 114 7.38 15.90 7.30
N ILE A 115 7.25 15.76 8.62
CA ILE A 115 7.39 16.90 9.54
C ILE A 115 8.87 17.17 9.75
N PRO A 116 9.39 18.36 9.34
CA PRO A 116 10.80 18.65 9.42
C PRO A 116 11.35 18.50 10.84
N GLY A 117 12.46 17.77 10.98
CA GLY A 117 13.16 17.55 12.25
C GLY A 117 12.54 16.46 13.14
N THR A 118 11.60 15.68 12.65
CA THR A 118 11.02 14.52 13.31
C THR A 118 11.01 13.31 12.37
N ASP A 119 10.71 12.13 12.91
CA ASP A 119 10.46 10.92 12.11
C ASP A 119 8.95 10.74 11.80
N ASP A 120 8.14 11.76 12.07
CA ASP A 120 6.71 11.73 11.86
C ASP A 120 6.33 12.24 10.46
N ALA A 121 5.25 11.67 9.92
CA ALA A 121 4.62 12.13 8.68
C ALA A 121 3.11 12.30 8.87
N ARG A 122 2.47 13.05 7.96
CA ARG A 122 1.03 13.30 7.92
C ARG A 122 0.48 12.95 6.55
N TRP A 123 -0.66 12.29 6.51
CA TRP A 123 -1.37 12.00 5.26
C TRP A 123 -1.87 13.31 4.63
N VAL A 124 -1.48 13.54 3.39
CA VAL A 124 -1.99 14.64 2.57
C VAL A 124 -3.25 14.20 1.86
N VAL A 125 -3.26 13.01 1.29
CA VAL A 125 -4.44 12.35 0.69
C VAL A 125 -5.15 11.49 1.73
N ASP A 126 -6.47 11.35 1.64
CA ASP A 126 -7.21 10.30 2.36
C ASP A 126 -6.87 8.93 1.74
N PRO A 127 -6.02 8.11 2.39
CA PRO A 127 -5.55 6.87 1.80
C PRO A 127 -6.67 5.83 1.66
N PHE A 128 -7.65 5.83 2.56
CA PHE A 128 -8.76 4.89 2.51
C PHE A 128 -9.71 5.21 1.36
N ALA A 129 -10.11 6.47 1.23
CA ALA A 129 -10.96 6.91 0.12
C ALA A 129 -10.25 6.71 -1.24
N PHE A 130 -8.94 7.02 -1.31
CA PHE A 130 -8.14 6.82 -2.51
C PHE A 130 -8.07 5.34 -2.90
N LEU A 131 -7.65 4.46 -2.00
CA LEU A 131 -7.52 3.03 -2.30
C LEU A 131 -8.87 2.39 -2.60
N GLN A 132 -9.93 2.77 -1.89
CA GLN A 132 -11.28 2.27 -2.14
C GLN A 132 -11.72 2.58 -3.58
N GLN A 133 -11.53 3.83 -4.04
CA GLN A 133 -11.95 4.22 -5.38
C GLN A 133 -11.00 3.68 -6.46
N ALA A 134 -9.69 3.79 -6.27
CA ALA A 134 -8.69 3.33 -7.23
C ALA A 134 -8.79 1.83 -7.47
N LEU A 135 -8.93 1.02 -6.42
CA LEU A 135 -9.01 -0.43 -6.50
C LEU A 135 -10.45 -0.95 -6.63
N ARG A 136 -11.46 -0.06 -6.65
CA ARG A 136 -12.89 -0.42 -6.73
C ARG A 136 -13.32 -1.37 -5.61
N LEU A 137 -12.78 -1.14 -4.40
CA LEU A 137 -13.10 -1.96 -3.25
C LEU A 137 -14.53 -1.66 -2.78
N PRO A 138 -15.28 -2.66 -2.33
CA PRO A 138 -16.55 -2.40 -1.67
C PRO A 138 -16.33 -1.59 -0.40
N PRO A 139 -17.31 -0.78 0.06
CA PRO A 139 -17.23 -0.15 1.35
C PRO A 139 -17.11 -1.23 2.42
N LEU A 140 -15.97 -1.24 3.10
CA LEU A 140 -15.74 -2.14 4.24
C LEU A 140 -16.20 -1.43 5.51
N PRO A 141 -16.98 -2.08 6.37
CA PRO A 141 -17.27 -1.54 7.67
C PRO A 141 -15.96 -1.43 8.45
N VAL A 142 -15.62 -0.22 8.89
CA VAL A 142 -14.48 0.00 9.79
C VAL A 142 -15.02 -0.08 11.21
N PRO A 143 -14.61 -1.06 12.03
CA PRO A 143 -14.99 -1.11 13.43
C PRO A 143 -14.44 0.15 14.12
N ASP A 144 -15.29 0.90 14.76
CA ASP A 144 -14.89 2.02 15.60
C ASP A 144 -15.38 1.83 17.04
N THR A 145 -14.96 2.70 17.93
CA THR A 145 -15.35 2.63 19.34
C THR A 145 -16.86 2.84 19.57
N THR A 146 -17.56 3.38 18.58
CA THR A 146 -19.00 3.65 18.66
C THR A 146 -19.82 2.46 18.19
N THR A 147 -19.35 1.70 17.19
CA THR A 147 -20.05 0.51 16.66
C THR A 147 -20.05 -0.64 17.66
N GLU A 148 -19.05 -0.74 18.52
CA GLU A 148 -18.92 -1.77 19.55
C GLU A 148 -19.60 -1.42 20.89
N ASN A 149 -20.42 -0.41 20.93
CA ASN A 149 -21.10 0.05 22.18
C ASN A 149 -20.14 0.27 23.35
N GLY A 150 -18.96 0.79 23.08
CA GLY A 150 -17.91 1.03 24.08
C GLY A 150 -17.19 -0.22 24.57
N ARG A 151 -17.41 -1.38 23.97
CA ARG A 151 -16.64 -2.60 24.27
C ARG A 151 -15.20 -2.44 23.84
N ARG A 152 -14.30 -2.94 24.65
CA ARG A 152 -12.88 -3.02 24.30
C ARG A 152 -12.65 -4.26 23.45
N LEU A 153 -12.00 -4.10 22.31
CA LEU A 153 -11.54 -5.20 21.47
C LEU A 153 -10.09 -5.54 21.86
N LEU A 154 -9.84 -6.82 22.13
CA LEU A 154 -8.49 -7.34 22.21
C LEU A 154 -8.12 -7.92 20.86
N LEU A 155 -7.19 -7.29 20.16
CA LEU A 155 -6.59 -7.80 18.93
C LEU A 155 -5.17 -8.29 19.27
N ALA A 156 -4.88 -9.54 18.97
CA ALA A 156 -3.56 -10.11 19.12
C ALA A 156 -2.98 -10.42 17.75
N HIS A 157 -1.73 -10.03 17.53
CA HIS A 157 -0.95 -10.39 16.35
C HIS A 157 0.39 -10.96 16.81
N VAL A 158 0.80 -12.07 16.21
CA VAL A 158 2.12 -12.65 16.43
C VAL A 158 2.93 -12.43 15.15
N ASP A 159 4.03 -11.69 15.30
CA ASP A 159 4.97 -11.48 14.21
C ASP A 159 5.75 -12.77 13.93
N GLY A 160 6.05 -13.01 12.67
CA GLY A 160 6.66 -14.25 12.20
C GLY A 160 8.17 -14.32 12.39
N ASP A 161 8.81 -13.23 12.80
CA ASP A 161 10.25 -13.19 13.02
C ASP A 161 10.67 -14.12 14.16
N GLY A 162 11.72 -14.91 13.92
CA GLY A 162 12.25 -15.84 14.91
C GLY A 162 11.46 -17.15 15.04
N PHE A 163 10.66 -17.50 14.05
CA PHE A 163 9.90 -18.75 14.02
C PHE A 163 10.81 -19.99 14.14
N ASN A 164 12.00 -19.93 13.56
CA ASN A 164 13.05 -20.94 13.60
C ASN A 164 13.99 -20.83 14.82
N SER A 165 13.89 -19.77 15.63
CA SER A 165 14.73 -19.58 16.82
C SER A 165 14.55 -20.73 17.81
N LEU A 166 15.62 -21.10 18.50
CA LEU A 166 15.56 -22.13 19.54
C LEU A 166 15.23 -21.49 20.90
N ALA A 167 14.21 -22.00 21.54
CA ALA A 167 13.81 -21.53 22.87
C ALA A 167 14.71 -22.10 23.97
N GLU A 168 14.91 -21.34 25.04
CA GLU A 168 15.69 -21.73 26.23
C GLU A 168 14.90 -22.69 27.16
N PHE A 169 14.33 -23.74 26.53
CA PHE A 169 13.65 -24.82 27.25
C PHE A 169 14.45 -26.14 27.13
N ALA A 170 14.18 -27.09 27.98
CA ALA A 170 14.80 -28.40 27.87
C ALA A 170 14.58 -29.02 26.49
N GLY A 171 15.67 -29.40 25.83
CA GLY A 171 15.65 -29.93 24.46
C GLY A 171 15.63 -28.85 23.38
N SER A 172 15.76 -27.56 23.71
CA SER A 172 15.86 -26.44 22.79
C SER A 172 14.88 -26.54 21.62
N PRO A 173 13.56 -26.61 21.87
CA PRO A 173 12.58 -26.67 20.79
C PRO A 173 12.54 -25.36 20.00
N PRO A 174 12.11 -25.37 18.71
CA PRO A 174 11.83 -24.13 17.99
C PRO A 174 10.80 -23.26 18.73
N ALA A 175 11.01 -21.93 18.71
CA ALA A 175 10.10 -20.97 19.34
C ALA A 175 8.65 -21.14 18.85
N ALA A 176 8.48 -21.41 17.56
CA ALA A 176 7.19 -21.74 16.97
C ALA A 176 6.48 -22.91 17.66
N GLN A 177 7.20 -23.96 18.02
CA GLN A 177 6.60 -25.11 18.73
C GLN A 177 6.14 -24.72 20.14
N VAL A 178 6.91 -23.89 20.83
CA VAL A 178 6.54 -23.38 22.15
C VAL A 178 5.28 -22.52 22.06
N LEU A 179 5.21 -21.60 21.10
CA LEU A 179 4.03 -20.80 20.83
C LEU A 179 2.79 -21.66 20.54
N LEU A 180 2.92 -22.64 19.64
CA LEU A 180 1.81 -23.53 19.33
C LEU A 180 1.28 -24.24 20.57
N LYS A 181 2.17 -24.89 21.32
CA LYS A 181 1.77 -25.78 22.43
C LYS A 181 1.44 -25.04 23.73
N GLN A 182 2.21 -24.00 24.07
CA GLN A 182 2.09 -23.33 25.36
C GLN A 182 1.20 -22.09 25.33
N VAL A 183 0.93 -21.55 24.14
CA VAL A 183 0.13 -20.33 23.97
C VAL A 183 -1.14 -20.63 23.21
N PHE A 184 -1.05 -21.00 21.93
CA PHE A 184 -2.21 -21.08 21.06
C PHE A 184 -3.17 -22.20 21.46
N GLU A 185 -2.71 -23.42 21.59
CA GLU A 185 -3.56 -24.54 22.00
C GLU A 185 -4.09 -24.37 23.46
N LYS A 186 -3.31 -23.70 24.32
CA LYS A 186 -3.66 -23.54 25.73
C LYS A 186 -4.70 -22.45 25.98
N TYR A 187 -4.50 -21.27 25.40
CA TYR A 187 -5.33 -20.10 25.71
C TYR A 187 -6.45 -19.86 24.73
N ARG A 188 -6.33 -20.34 23.50
CA ARG A 188 -7.35 -20.27 22.45
C ARG A 188 -7.89 -18.86 22.19
N ILE A 189 -7.02 -17.86 22.27
CA ILE A 189 -7.36 -16.47 21.99
C ILE A 189 -7.35 -16.29 20.47
N PRO A 190 -8.41 -15.70 19.88
CA PRO A 190 -8.40 -15.34 18.46
C PRO A 190 -7.25 -14.40 18.14
N GLN A 191 -6.49 -14.72 17.12
CA GLN A 191 -5.30 -13.98 16.75
C GLN A 191 -5.00 -14.07 15.27
N THR A 192 -4.23 -13.12 14.79
CA THR A 192 -3.59 -13.20 13.49
C THR A 192 -2.10 -13.49 13.68
N MET A 193 -1.47 -14.09 12.69
CA MET A 193 -0.02 -14.25 12.69
C MET A 193 0.54 -14.12 11.27
N SER A 194 1.75 -13.67 11.18
CA SER A 194 2.58 -13.74 9.98
C SER A 194 3.58 -14.89 10.08
N ILE A 195 4.07 -15.35 8.93
CA ILE A 195 5.18 -16.31 8.85
C ILE A 195 6.14 -15.82 7.79
N VAL A 196 7.41 -15.71 8.15
CA VAL A 196 8.48 -15.38 7.22
C VAL A 196 8.86 -16.64 6.44
N GLU A 197 8.60 -16.65 5.13
CA GLU A 197 8.88 -17.80 4.27
C GLU A 197 10.35 -18.26 4.38
N ALA A 198 11.28 -17.31 4.42
CA ALA A 198 12.70 -17.60 4.55
C ALA A 198 13.08 -18.36 5.82
N GLU A 199 12.28 -18.33 6.87
CA GLU A 199 12.52 -19.06 8.12
C GLU A 199 11.97 -20.49 8.09
N VAL A 200 10.97 -20.77 7.26
CA VAL A 200 10.31 -22.08 7.20
C VAL A 200 10.65 -22.88 5.93
N SER A 201 11.07 -22.20 4.87
CA SER A 201 11.34 -22.81 3.56
C SER A 201 12.56 -23.77 3.57
N PRO A 202 12.51 -24.86 2.79
CA PRO A 202 13.70 -25.71 2.55
C PRO A 202 14.89 -24.98 1.92
N GLN A 203 14.63 -23.86 1.23
CA GLN A 203 15.64 -22.99 0.63
C GLN A 203 15.99 -21.78 1.51
N GLY A 204 15.42 -21.71 2.71
CA GLY A 204 15.54 -20.58 3.60
C GLY A 204 16.72 -20.63 4.58
N LEU A 205 16.57 -19.94 5.71
CA LEU A 205 17.62 -19.73 6.70
C LEU A 205 17.98 -21.01 7.48
N SER A 206 17.04 -21.93 7.67
CA SER A 206 17.21 -23.15 8.46
C SER A 206 16.70 -24.41 7.74
N PRO A 207 17.30 -24.80 6.60
CA PRO A 207 16.79 -25.89 5.77
C PRO A 207 16.62 -27.22 6.51
N GLN A 208 17.48 -27.49 7.50
CA GLN A 208 17.45 -28.71 8.31
C GLN A 208 16.23 -28.78 9.25
N LEU A 209 15.63 -27.65 9.59
CA LEU A 209 14.43 -27.56 10.42
C LEU A 209 13.14 -27.42 9.61
N SER A 210 13.26 -27.14 8.30
CA SER A 210 12.16 -26.77 7.43
C SER A 210 10.97 -27.74 7.50
N PRO A 211 11.10 -29.08 7.36
CA PRO A 211 9.94 -29.96 7.38
C PRO A 211 9.15 -29.86 8.68
N ARG A 212 9.84 -29.68 9.81
CA ARG A 212 9.22 -29.51 11.13
C ARG A 212 8.55 -28.15 11.27
N LEU A 213 9.20 -27.08 10.79
CA LEU A 213 8.69 -25.72 10.88
C LEU A 213 7.45 -25.53 10.00
N GLU A 214 7.47 -26.08 8.78
CA GLU A 214 6.29 -26.08 7.90
C GLU A 214 5.10 -26.82 8.53
N ASP A 215 5.35 -27.96 9.19
CA ASP A 215 4.28 -28.70 9.85
C ASP A 215 3.69 -27.92 11.03
N ILE A 216 4.54 -27.28 11.84
CA ILE A 216 4.11 -26.39 12.93
C ILE A 216 3.26 -25.24 12.37
N ALA A 217 3.71 -24.58 11.31
CA ALA A 217 2.97 -23.51 10.64
C ALA A 217 1.58 -23.98 10.19
N ARG A 218 1.51 -25.13 9.51
CA ARG A 218 0.23 -25.72 9.08
C ARG A 218 -0.68 -26.07 10.26
N GLN A 219 -0.14 -26.53 11.39
CA GLN A 219 -0.93 -26.79 12.59
C GLN A 219 -1.51 -25.48 13.14
N MET A 220 -0.71 -24.41 13.23
CA MET A 220 -1.16 -23.10 13.70
C MET A 220 -2.34 -22.56 12.87
N PHE A 221 -2.23 -22.60 11.53
CA PHE A 221 -3.29 -22.12 10.64
C PHE A 221 -4.55 -23.03 10.60
N ARG A 222 -4.49 -24.19 11.18
CA ARG A 222 -5.66 -25.07 11.32
C ARG A 222 -6.40 -24.91 12.65
N LEU A 223 -5.87 -24.10 13.56
CA LEU A 223 -6.56 -23.82 14.81
C LEU A 223 -7.84 -23.04 14.53
N PRO A 224 -8.94 -23.33 15.25
CA PRO A 224 -10.24 -22.70 15.00
C PRO A 224 -10.38 -21.30 15.62
N HIS A 225 -9.31 -20.69 16.07
CA HIS A 225 -9.31 -19.41 16.79
C HIS A 225 -8.11 -18.54 16.42
#